data_e391c36b541625a63d573c09afc6691a
#
_entry.id   e391c36b541625a63d573c09afc6691a
#
_cell.length_a   1.000
_cell.length_b   1.000
_cell.length_c   1.000
_cell.angle_alpha   90.00
_cell.angle_beta   90.00
_cell.angle_gamma   90.00
#
_symmetry.space_group_name_H-M   'P 1'
#
loop_
_entity.id
_entity.type
_entity.pdbx_description
1 polymer ?
#
loop_
_entity_poly.entity_id
_entity_poly.type
_entity_poly.pdbx_seq_one_letter_code
_entity_poly.pdbx_strand_id
1 'polypeptide(L)'
;ESGYAGPKHFDAHALRTEDEAGVWAFARGCMRTYLILRDKVQRFAQDAEIQAALAAYRVQDAELEALTGTFTPANAGALKAHAFDRAALGTRGPGLEALDQLTMELLLGVR
;
A
#
# COMPACT_ATOMS: atom_id res chain seq x y z
N GLU A 1 -3.15 2.75 -3.98
CA GLU A 1 -2.72 3.08 -5.35
C GLU A 1 -2.81 4.56 -5.59
N SER A 2 -1.64 5.20 -5.76
CA SER A 2 -1.56 6.66 -5.87
C SER A 2 -1.94 7.21 -7.25
N GLY A 3 -2.18 6.35 -8.26
CA GLY A 3 -2.32 6.76 -9.67
C GLY A 3 -1.02 7.30 -10.29
N TYR A 4 0.11 7.20 -9.60
CA TYR A 4 1.39 7.72 -10.09
C TYR A 4 1.86 6.98 -11.34
N ALA A 5 2.04 7.72 -12.44
CA ALA A 5 2.46 7.20 -13.75
C ALA A 5 3.92 7.53 -14.11
N GLY A 6 4.64 8.21 -13.24
CA GLY A 6 6.02 8.62 -13.47
C GLY A 6 7.04 7.47 -13.31
N PRO A 7 8.35 7.79 -13.43
CA PRO A 7 9.44 6.83 -13.25
C PRO A 7 9.40 6.17 -11.87
N LYS A 8 9.75 4.89 -11.83
CA LYS A 8 9.87 4.13 -10.58
C LYS A 8 11.33 3.76 -10.38
N HIS A 9 11.86 4.07 -9.22
CA HIS A 9 13.24 3.81 -8.84
C HIS A 9 13.29 2.74 -7.77
N PHE A 10 14.28 1.85 -7.87
CA PHE A 10 14.58 0.88 -6.83
C PHE A 10 15.68 1.45 -5.95
N ASP A 11 15.38 1.70 -4.68
CA ASP A 11 16.37 2.09 -3.69
C ASP A 11 17.02 0.83 -3.10
N ALA A 12 17.66 0.07 -3.97
CA ALA A 12 18.35 -1.16 -3.64
C ALA A 12 19.50 -1.37 -4.62
N HIS A 13 20.54 -2.06 -4.18
CA HIS A 13 21.71 -2.36 -4.98
C HIS A 13 22.21 -3.78 -4.71
N ALA A 14 22.92 -4.36 -5.68
CA ALA A 14 23.64 -5.62 -5.50
C ALA A 14 24.69 -5.49 -4.39
N LEU A 15 25.13 -6.63 -3.84
CA LEU A 15 26.24 -6.64 -2.89
C LEU A 15 27.49 -6.02 -3.55
N ARG A 16 28.27 -5.30 -2.77
CA ARG A 16 29.48 -4.61 -3.27
C ARG A 16 30.58 -5.56 -3.78
N THR A 17 30.46 -6.84 -3.45
CA THR A 17 31.35 -7.92 -3.87
C THR A 17 30.91 -8.59 -5.17
N GLU A 18 29.76 -8.20 -5.73
CA GLU A 18 29.27 -8.75 -6.99
C GLU A 18 30.11 -8.28 -8.18
N ASP A 19 30.26 -9.16 -9.14
CA ASP A 19 30.77 -8.83 -10.47
C ASP A 19 29.66 -8.19 -11.35
N GLU A 20 30.00 -7.81 -12.57
CA GLU A 20 29.06 -7.22 -13.52
C GLU A 20 27.84 -8.12 -13.76
N ALA A 21 28.03 -9.42 -13.88
CA ALA A 21 26.94 -10.37 -14.12
C ALA A 21 25.99 -10.44 -12.93
N GLY A 22 26.51 -10.41 -11.70
CA GLY A 22 25.73 -10.35 -10.46
C GLY A 22 24.93 -9.06 -10.34
N VAL A 23 25.51 -7.91 -10.67
CA VAL A 23 24.80 -6.62 -10.70
C VAL A 23 23.62 -6.66 -11.67
N TRP A 24 23.81 -7.18 -12.88
CA TRP A 24 22.72 -7.32 -13.85
C TRP A 24 21.67 -8.35 -13.43
N ALA A 25 22.09 -9.45 -12.79
CA ALA A 25 21.14 -10.44 -12.24
C ALA A 25 20.26 -9.83 -11.17
N PHE A 26 20.83 -9.01 -10.27
CA PHE A 26 20.08 -8.27 -9.26
C PHE A 26 19.07 -7.30 -9.89
N ALA A 27 19.49 -6.47 -10.85
CA ALA A 27 18.62 -5.52 -11.53
C ALA A 27 17.43 -6.22 -12.22
N ARG A 28 17.70 -7.34 -12.92
CA ARG A 28 16.64 -8.19 -13.51
C ARG A 28 15.71 -8.77 -12.44
N GLY A 29 16.25 -9.14 -11.28
CA GLY A 29 15.48 -9.61 -10.12
C GLY A 29 14.49 -8.55 -9.61
N CYS A 30 14.96 -7.32 -9.43
CA CYS A 30 14.13 -6.19 -9.05
C CYS A 30 12.99 -5.95 -10.06
N MET A 31 13.31 -5.96 -11.35
CA MET A 31 12.30 -5.78 -12.40
C MET A 31 11.25 -6.91 -12.38
N ARG A 32 11.67 -8.17 -12.24
CA ARG A 32 10.72 -9.31 -12.15
C ARG A 32 9.80 -9.16 -10.94
N THR A 33 10.33 -8.82 -9.78
CA THR A 33 9.55 -8.57 -8.57
C THR A 33 8.54 -7.45 -8.78
N TYR A 34 8.96 -6.34 -9.39
CA TYR A 34 8.07 -5.24 -9.73
C TYR A 34 6.91 -5.68 -10.64
N LEU A 35 7.20 -6.46 -11.68
CA LEU A 35 6.18 -6.94 -12.62
C LEU A 35 5.16 -7.88 -11.94
N ILE A 36 5.64 -8.75 -11.05
CA ILE A 36 4.78 -9.64 -10.25
C ILE A 36 3.87 -8.80 -9.34
N LEU A 37 4.45 -7.84 -8.61
CA LEU A 37 3.67 -6.99 -7.71
C LEU A 37 2.66 -6.12 -8.47
N ARG A 38 3.01 -5.64 -9.66
CA ARG A 38 2.09 -4.88 -10.52
C ARG A 38 0.89 -5.72 -10.94
N ASP A 39 1.08 -6.99 -11.29
CA ASP A 39 -0.02 -7.92 -11.58
C ASP A 39 -0.90 -8.16 -10.33
N LYS A 40 -0.25 -8.36 -9.16
CA LYS A 40 -0.97 -8.54 -7.89
C LYS A 40 -1.82 -7.31 -7.52
N VAL A 41 -1.33 -6.10 -7.77
CA VAL A 41 -2.09 -4.87 -7.55
C VAL A 41 -3.35 -4.82 -8.42
N GLN A 42 -3.27 -5.27 -9.68
CA GLN A 42 -4.46 -5.35 -10.54
C GLN A 42 -5.48 -6.36 -10.02
N ARG A 43 -5.02 -7.53 -9.57
CA ARG A 43 -5.90 -8.54 -8.95
C ARG A 43 -6.52 -8.05 -7.65
N PHE A 44 -5.75 -7.37 -6.80
CA PHE A 44 -6.24 -6.75 -5.57
C PHE A 44 -7.41 -5.79 -5.86
N ALA A 45 -7.30 -4.97 -6.89
CA ALA A 45 -8.34 -4.04 -7.28
C ALA A 45 -9.61 -4.73 -7.85
N GLN A 46 -9.47 -5.96 -8.34
CA GLN A 46 -10.56 -6.73 -8.95
C GLN A 46 -11.16 -7.79 -8.01
N ASP A 47 -10.47 -8.13 -6.93
CA ASP A 47 -10.96 -9.15 -5.98
C ASP A 47 -12.14 -8.61 -5.18
N ALA A 48 -13.32 -9.19 -5.40
CA ALA A 48 -14.56 -8.70 -4.83
C ALA A 48 -14.59 -8.80 -3.29
N GLU A 49 -13.96 -9.81 -2.70
CA GLU A 49 -13.91 -9.99 -1.25
C GLU A 49 -12.99 -8.97 -0.60
N ILE A 50 -11.83 -8.70 -1.20
CA ILE A 50 -10.92 -7.64 -0.77
C ILE A 50 -11.61 -6.27 -0.87
N GLN A 51 -12.29 -5.98 -1.98
CA GLN A 51 -12.98 -4.70 -2.16
C GLN A 51 -14.14 -4.53 -1.19
N ALA A 52 -14.87 -5.59 -0.89
CA ALA A 52 -15.92 -5.57 0.13
C ALA A 52 -15.34 -5.31 1.54
N ALA A 53 -14.23 -5.95 1.89
CA ALA A 53 -13.53 -5.70 3.15
C ALA A 53 -13.03 -4.26 3.25
N LEU A 54 -12.40 -3.73 2.20
CA LEU A 54 -11.98 -2.33 2.15
C LEU A 54 -13.15 -1.36 2.35
N ALA A 55 -14.26 -1.58 1.66
CA ALA A 55 -15.45 -0.75 1.79
C ALA A 55 -16.04 -0.77 3.21
N ALA A 56 -16.06 -1.95 3.83
CA ALA A 56 -16.59 -2.13 5.19
C ALA A 56 -15.71 -1.47 6.27
N TYR A 57 -14.39 -1.42 6.05
CA TYR A 57 -13.43 -0.92 7.04
C TYR A 57 -12.83 0.44 6.71
N ARG A 58 -13.18 1.03 5.58
CA ARG A 58 -12.76 2.39 5.23
C ARG A 58 -13.22 3.39 6.29
N VAL A 59 -12.30 4.23 6.75
CA VAL A 59 -12.66 5.36 7.60
C VAL A 59 -13.38 6.38 6.73
N GLN A 60 -14.62 6.68 7.09
CA GLN A 60 -15.37 7.79 6.51
C GLN A 60 -15.30 8.94 7.52
N ASP A 61 -14.35 9.82 7.33
CA ASP A 61 -14.13 11.01 8.15
C ASP A 61 -13.99 12.19 7.19
N ALA A 62 -15.08 12.93 7.02
CA ALA A 62 -15.14 14.06 6.09
C ALA A 62 -14.16 15.19 6.46
N GLU A 63 -13.88 15.37 7.76
CA GLU A 63 -12.91 16.34 8.23
C GLU A 63 -11.49 15.91 7.82
N LEU A 64 -11.15 14.66 8.06
CA LEU A 64 -9.86 14.09 7.67
C LEU A 64 -9.67 14.11 6.13
N GLU A 65 -10.70 13.79 5.37
CA GLU A 65 -10.67 13.85 3.90
C GLU A 65 -10.44 15.30 3.41
N ALA A 66 -11.09 16.29 4.02
CA ALA A 66 -10.87 17.69 3.68
C ALA A 66 -9.44 18.15 4.01
N LEU A 67 -8.89 17.71 5.14
CA LEU A 67 -7.52 18.05 5.55
C LEU A 67 -6.44 17.40 4.68
N THR A 68 -6.70 16.22 4.15
CA THR A 68 -5.74 15.45 3.31
C THR A 68 -5.86 15.74 1.82
N GLY A 69 -7.00 16.30 1.37
CA GLY A 69 -7.27 16.54 -0.06
C GLY A 69 -6.37 17.60 -0.70
N THR A 70 -5.95 18.60 0.07
CA THR A 70 -5.05 19.66 -0.44
C THR A 70 -4.02 20.02 0.60
N PHE A 71 -2.73 19.95 0.23
CA PHE A 71 -1.66 20.35 1.12
C PHE A 71 -1.62 21.88 1.26
N THR A 72 -1.81 22.36 2.49
CA THR A 72 -1.52 23.73 2.93
C THR A 72 -0.87 23.68 4.30
N PRO A 73 -0.08 24.70 4.71
CA PRO A 73 0.46 24.77 6.08
C PRO A 73 -0.64 24.73 7.16
N ALA A 74 -1.80 25.33 6.89
CA ALA A 74 -2.94 25.31 7.80
C ALA A 74 -3.52 23.90 7.94
N ASN A 75 -3.78 23.20 6.82
CA ASN A 75 -4.26 21.82 6.84
C ASN A 75 -3.26 20.87 7.49
N ALA A 76 -1.96 21.05 7.25
CA ALA A 76 -0.93 20.25 7.91
C ALA A 76 -0.92 20.47 9.42
N GLY A 77 -1.09 21.70 9.89
CA GLY A 77 -1.24 22.04 11.32
C GLY A 77 -2.49 21.40 11.94
N ALA A 78 -3.64 21.51 11.28
CA ALA A 78 -4.89 20.91 11.72
C ALA A 78 -4.81 19.37 11.74
N LEU A 79 -4.21 18.73 10.71
CA LEU A 79 -4.01 17.29 10.64
C LEU A 79 -3.12 16.79 11.79
N LYS A 80 -2.07 17.54 12.15
CA LYS A 80 -1.21 17.22 13.29
C LYS A 80 -1.96 17.28 14.63
N ALA A 81 -2.94 18.16 14.75
CA ALA A 81 -3.77 18.32 15.94
C ALA A 81 -5.00 17.40 15.96
N HIS A 82 -5.31 16.73 14.85
CA HIS A 82 -6.47 15.85 14.72
C HIS A 82 -6.39 14.69 15.71
N ALA A 83 -7.43 14.51 16.50
CA ALA A 83 -7.53 13.45 17.50
C ALA A 83 -8.40 12.31 16.99
N PHE A 84 -7.87 11.10 16.97
CA PHE A 84 -8.64 9.91 16.62
C PHE A 84 -9.32 9.31 17.84
N ASP A 85 -10.56 8.86 17.68
CA ASP A 85 -11.22 8.01 18.67
C ASP A 85 -10.58 6.60 18.65
N ARG A 86 -9.66 6.38 19.58
CA ARG A 86 -8.91 5.12 19.70
C ARG A 86 -9.80 3.93 20.04
N ALA A 87 -10.89 4.16 20.78
CA ALA A 87 -11.81 3.07 21.15
C ALA A 87 -12.59 2.64 19.90
N ALA A 88 -13.13 3.58 19.13
CA ALA A 88 -13.80 3.28 17.86
C ALA A 88 -12.86 2.60 16.85
N LEU A 89 -11.61 3.04 16.76
CA LEU A 89 -10.61 2.39 15.90
C LEU A 89 -10.29 0.96 16.37
N GLY A 90 -10.22 0.73 17.68
CA GLY A 90 -9.94 -0.60 18.25
C GLY A 90 -10.99 -1.65 17.91
N THR A 91 -12.25 -1.27 17.75
CA THR A 91 -13.33 -2.19 17.33
C THR A 91 -13.19 -2.69 15.90
N ARG A 92 -12.34 -2.07 15.09
CA ARG A 92 -12.13 -2.39 13.68
C ARG A 92 -11.01 -3.41 13.46
N GLY A 93 -10.24 -3.73 14.51
CA GLY A 93 -9.08 -4.62 14.43
C GLY A 93 -9.36 -5.98 13.76
N PRO A 94 -10.39 -6.74 14.17
CA PRO A 94 -10.68 -8.05 13.56
C PRO A 94 -10.93 -8.00 12.05
N GLY A 95 -11.54 -6.93 11.57
CA GLY A 95 -11.78 -6.76 10.13
C GLY A 95 -10.53 -6.38 9.35
N LEU A 96 -9.62 -5.63 9.97
CA LEU A 96 -8.32 -5.33 9.38
C LEU A 96 -7.45 -6.59 9.30
N GLU A 97 -7.48 -7.45 10.30
CA GLU A 97 -6.81 -8.76 10.27
C GLU A 97 -7.35 -9.65 9.13
N ALA A 98 -8.66 -9.66 8.90
CA ALA A 98 -9.25 -10.38 7.78
C ALA A 98 -8.78 -9.83 6.43
N LEU A 99 -8.69 -8.49 6.28
CA LEU A 99 -8.15 -7.85 5.07
C LEU A 99 -6.67 -8.20 4.86
N ASP A 100 -5.87 -8.21 5.92
CA ASP A 100 -4.46 -8.60 5.86
C ASP A 100 -4.32 -10.06 5.40
N GLN A 101 -5.15 -10.98 5.92
CA GLN A 101 -5.16 -12.38 5.51
C GLN A 101 -5.48 -12.51 4.00
N LEU A 102 -6.53 -11.85 3.52
CA LEU A 102 -6.90 -11.85 2.09
C LEU A 102 -5.77 -11.31 1.21
N THR A 103 -5.10 -10.26 1.67
CA THR A 103 -3.94 -9.65 0.98
C THR A 103 -2.76 -10.61 0.92
N MET A 104 -2.46 -11.30 2.01
CA MET A 104 -1.40 -12.32 2.06
C MET A 104 -1.70 -13.50 1.15
N GLU A 105 -2.92 -13.99 1.11
CA GLU A 105 -3.35 -15.05 0.19
C GLU A 105 -3.13 -14.64 -1.27
N LEU A 106 -3.50 -13.40 -1.61
CA LEU A 106 -3.26 -12.85 -2.94
C LEU A 106 -1.76 -12.77 -3.26
N LEU A 107 -0.93 -12.27 -2.34
CA LEU A 107 0.51 -12.14 -2.53
C LEU A 107 1.18 -13.52 -2.72
N LEU A 108 0.75 -14.52 -1.96
CA LEU A 108 1.26 -15.88 -2.04
C LEU A 108 0.72 -16.68 -3.23
N GLY A 109 -0.26 -16.16 -3.96
CA GLY A 109 -0.83 -16.82 -5.12
C GLY A 109 -1.84 -17.90 -4.79
N VAL A 110 -2.42 -17.86 -3.60
CA VAL A 110 -3.52 -18.75 -3.17
C VAL A 110 -4.86 -18.26 -3.76
N ARG A 111 -4.92 -16.98 -4.09
CA ARG A 111 -6.04 -16.28 -4.75
C ARG A 111 -5.69 -15.83 -6.15
#